data_9fadd1c10934beca898ef364c59a4079
#
_entry.id   9fadd1c10934beca898ef364c59a4079
#
_cell.length_a   1.000
_cell.length_b   1.000
_cell.length_c   1.000
_cell.angle_alpha   90.00
_cell.angle_beta   90.00
_cell.angle_gamma   90.00
#
_symmetry.space_group_name_H-M   'P 1'
#
loop_
_entity.id
_entity.type
_entity.pdbx_description
1 polymer ?
#
loop_
_entity_poly.entity_id
_entity_poly.type
_entity_poly.pdbx_seq_one_letter_code
_entity_poly.pdbx_strand_id
1 'polypeptide(L)'
;MHKKVIIIGSGPAGLTAAVYAARANLEPLVFEGSQPGGQLTITTDVENFPGFPDGIMGPELMDHMRKQAVRFGATCEYKTVTKTDFSNNPFKIWVNDDEYTADTIIISTGASARLLGLDSEKELMGYGVSACATCDGFFFKEKEVLVVGGGDSAAEEAIFLTKFASKVTIVHRRDEFRASKIMADRVLNNEKIDIMWNSAVEDIHGAKDTGVTGVKIKDTISGDLRDVSCDGIFMAIGHVPNTNTVSYTHLTLPTKRIV
;
A
#
# COMPACT_ATOMS: atom_id res chain seq x y z
N MET A 1 14.19 -7.50 27.06
CA MET A 1 15.19 -6.43 26.83
C MET A 1 14.49 -5.07 26.97
N HIS A 2 15.09 -4.09 27.70
CA HIS A 2 14.49 -2.75 27.87
C HIS A 2 15.16 -1.73 26.97
N LYS A 3 14.39 -0.80 26.38
CA LYS A 3 14.82 0.32 25.56
C LYS A 3 14.11 1.61 25.96
N LYS A 4 14.74 2.77 25.76
CA LYS A 4 14.07 4.07 25.95
C LYS A 4 12.99 4.29 24.90
N VAL A 5 13.31 3.97 23.63
CA VAL A 5 12.38 4.12 22.50
C VAL A 5 12.41 2.87 21.62
N ILE A 6 11.22 2.35 21.34
CA ILE A 6 11.03 1.33 20.31
C ILE A 6 10.13 1.90 19.21
N ILE A 7 10.50 1.68 17.96
CA ILE A 7 9.75 2.11 16.78
C ILE A 7 9.27 0.86 16.04
N ILE A 8 7.97 0.78 15.78
CA ILE A 8 7.35 -0.34 15.08
C ILE A 8 7.05 0.08 13.65
N GLY A 9 7.82 -0.45 12.69
CA GLY A 9 7.75 -0.13 11.27
C GLY A 9 8.89 0.79 10.81
N SER A 10 9.48 0.46 9.66
CA SER A 10 10.63 1.15 9.05
C SER A 10 10.27 1.87 7.74
N GLY A 11 9.02 2.20 7.52
CA GLY A 11 8.64 3.13 6.45
C GLY A 11 9.23 4.52 6.67
N PRO A 12 8.97 5.49 5.77
CA PRO A 12 9.53 6.84 5.88
C PRO A 12 9.26 7.50 7.23
N ALA A 13 8.07 7.30 7.79
CA ALA A 13 7.70 7.84 9.11
C ALA A 13 8.56 7.26 10.23
N GLY A 14 8.72 5.92 10.27
CA GLY A 14 9.51 5.24 11.29
C GLY A 14 10.99 5.58 11.22
N LEU A 15 11.57 5.59 10.01
CA LEU A 15 12.98 5.94 9.84
C LEU A 15 13.25 7.44 10.13
N THR A 16 12.32 8.32 9.78
CA THR A 16 12.41 9.73 10.20
C THR A 16 12.42 9.86 11.71
N ALA A 17 11.50 9.20 12.41
CA ALA A 17 11.46 9.18 13.86
C ALA A 17 12.75 8.59 14.45
N ALA A 18 13.29 7.53 13.85
CA ALA A 18 14.56 6.91 14.27
C ALA A 18 15.74 7.87 14.18
N VAL A 19 15.84 8.65 13.09
CA VAL A 19 16.88 9.69 12.93
C VAL A 19 16.83 10.68 14.10
N TYR A 20 15.66 11.21 14.41
CA TYR A 20 15.54 12.24 15.47
C TYR A 20 15.71 11.65 16.87
N ALA A 21 15.17 10.47 17.16
CA ALA A 21 15.39 9.80 18.43
C ALA A 21 16.87 9.45 18.65
N ALA A 22 17.56 8.95 17.62
CA ALA A 22 18.99 8.67 17.69
C ALA A 22 19.82 9.93 17.91
N ARG A 23 19.52 11.03 17.22
CA ARG A 23 20.17 12.33 17.43
C ARG A 23 19.96 12.89 18.84
N ALA A 24 18.87 12.51 19.50
CA ALA A 24 18.59 12.84 20.90
C ALA A 24 19.25 11.88 21.91
N ASN A 25 20.15 10.97 21.46
CA ASN A 25 20.84 9.96 22.27
C ASN A 25 19.86 8.99 23.00
N LEU A 26 18.72 8.66 22.36
CA LEU A 26 17.74 7.74 22.91
C LEU A 26 17.97 6.28 22.47
N GLU A 27 18.96 6.02 21.61
CA GLU A 27 19.33 4.69 21.11
C GLU A 27 18.11 3.85 20.64
N PRO A 28 17.29 4.38 19.71
CA PRO A 28 16.05 3.74 19.34
C PRO A 28 16.29 2.37 18.69
N LEU A 29 15.42 1.41 19.04
CA LEU A 29 15.31 0.12 18.37
C LEU A 29 14.13 0.16 17.40
N VAL A 30 14.40 -0.10 16.13
CA VAL A 30 13.39 -0.15 15.06
C VAL A 30 13.13 -1.60 14.68
N PHE A 31 11.89 -2.06 14.81
CA PHE A 31 11.45 -3.32 14.23
C PHE A 31 10.89 -3.08 12.85
N GLU A 32 11.58 -3.61 11.83
CA GLU A 32 11.36 -3.27 10.42
C GLU A 32 10.13 -3.96 9.81
N GLY A 33 9.63 -5.03 10.46
CA GLY A 33 8.54 -5.84 9.94
C GLY A 33 8.97 -6.78 8.82
N SER A 34 7.99 -7.34 8.10
CA SER A 34 8.23 -8.25 6.97
C SER A 34 8.66 -7.55 5.68
N GLN A 35 8.45 -6.24 5.59
CA GLN A 35 8.80 -5.41 4.44
C GLN A 35 9.58 -4.16 4.90
N PRO A 36 10.91 -4.29 5.14
CA PRO A 36 11.77 -3.18 5.52
C PRO A 36 11.69 -2.02 4.52
N GLY A 37 11.50 -0.80 5.01
CA GLY A 37 11.31 0.39 4.18
C GLY A 37 9.86 0.64 3.76
N GLY A 38 8.95 -0.33 3.95
CA GLY A 38 7.52 -0.19 3.70
C GLY A 38 7.17 0.02 2.22
N GLN A 39 6.07 0.73 1.94
CA GLN A 39 5.50 0.85 0.60
C GLN A 39 6.43 1.47 -0.45
N LEU A 40 7.36 2.34 -0.06
CA LEU A 40 8.29 2.94 -1.01
C LEU A 40 9.31 1.94 -1.58
N THR A 41 9.50 0.77 -0.97
CA THR A 41 10.40 -0.26 -1.51
C THR A 41 9.83 -1.01 -2.72
N ILE A 42 8.53 -0.85 -2.97
CA ILE A 42 7.81 -1.49 -4.08
C ILE A 42 7.29 -0.45 -5.10
N THR A 43 7.81 0.78 -5.07
CA THR A 43 7.53 1.80 -6.08
C THR A 43 8.78 2.12 -6.90
N THR A 44 8.60 2.81 -8.01
CA THR A 44 9.68 3.30 -8.87
C THR A 44 10.12 4.71 -8.42
N ASP A 45 9.91 5.72 -9.24
CA ASP A 45 10.31 7.08 -8.95
C ASP A 45 9.42 7.74 -7.89
N VAL A 46 10.07 8.39 -6.93
CA VAL A 46 9.44 9.23 -5.91
C VAL A 46 9.79 10.68 -6.23
N GLU A 47 8.86 11.40 -6.83
CA GLU A 47 9.05 12.78 -7.28
C GLU A 47 8.62 13.82 -6.24
N ASN A 48 7.87 13.40 -5.22
CA ASN A 48 7.24 14.28 -4.23
C ASN A 48 7.91 14.25 -2.85
N PHE A 49 9.10 13.65 -2.71
CA PHE A 49 9.88 13.72 -1.48
C PHE A 49 10.86 14.91 -1.56
N PRO A 50 10.75 15.90 -0.66
CA PRO A 50 11.58 17.10 -0.71
C PRO A 50 13.08 16.79 -0.61
N GLY A 51 13.89 17.47 -1.41
CA GLY A 51 15.35 17.31 -1.43
C GLY A 51 15.89 16.53 -2.64
N PHE A 52 15.00 15.97 -3.47
CA PHE A 52 15.34 15.26 -4.70
C PHE A 52 14.60 15.91 -5.89
N PRO A 53 15.14 16.98 -6.48
CA PRO A 53 14.45 17.74 -7.52
C PRO A 53 14.21 16.95 -8.81
N ASP A 54 15.04 15.95 -9.07
CA ASP A 54 14.92 15.07 -10.24
C ASP A 54 14.24 13.72 -9.91
N GLY A 55 13.65 13.60 -8.68
CA GLY A 55 13.14 12.33 -8.16
C GLY A 55 14.22 11.39 -7.63
N ILE A 56 13.81 10.30 -7.05
CA ILE A 56 14.69 9.23 -6.55
C ILE A 56 13.92 7.91 -6.57
N MET A 57 14.60 6.81 -6.88
CA MET A 57 14.00 5.47 -6.77
C MET A 57 13.57 5.19 -5.32
N GLY A 58 12.35 4.69 -5.15
CA GLY A 58 11.79 4.41 -3.82
C GLY A 58 12.69 3.51 -2.95
N PRO A 59 13.20 2.37 -3.46
CA PRO A 59 14.13 1.51 -2.72
C PRO A 59 15.43 2.24 -2.31
N GLU A 60 15.97 3.09 -3.18
CA GLU A 60 17.17 3.89 -2.91
C GLU A 60 16.91 4.93 -1.81
N LEU A 61 15.79 5.63 -1.87
CA LEU A 61 15.37 6.57 -0.83
C LEU A 61 15.30 5.88 0.54
N MET A 62 14.68 4.71 0.59
CA MET A 62 14.54 3.96 1.86
C MET A 62 15.87 3.45 2.39
N ASP A 63 16.78 3.04 1.52
CA ASP A 63 18.16 2.68 1.90
C ASP A 63 18.91 3.89 2.47
N HIS A 64 18.81 5.06 1.84
CA HIS A 64 19.40 6.30 2.34
C HIS A 64 18.85 6.69 3.71
N MET A 65 17.54 6.63 3.92
CA MET A 65 16.91 6.93 5.20
C MET A 65 17.36 5.95 6.30
N ARG A 66 17.44 4.64 5.98
CA ARG A 66 17.92 3.62 6.91
C ARG A 66 19.38 3.85 7.29
N LYS A 67 20.26 4.07 6.32
CA LYS A 67 21.68 4.38 6.54
C LYS A 67 21.84 5.64 7.42
N GLN A 68 21.02 6.65 7.19
CA GLN A 68 21.04 7.87 7.98
C GLN A 68 20.66 7.60 9.45
N ALA A 69 19.59 6.83 9.70
CA ALA A 69 19.17 6.48 11.06
C ALA A 69 20.26 5.68 11.79
N VAL A 70 20.82 4.65 11.15
CA VAL A 70 21.89 3.81 11.71
C VAL A 70 23.16 4.63 11.99
N ARG A 71 23.54 5.56 11.11
CA ARG A 71 24.67 6.46 11.32
C ARG A 71 24.56 7.29 12.60
N PHE A 72 23.36 7.65 13.02
CA PHE A 72 23.12 8.38 14.27
C PHE A 72 22.95 7.47 15.49
N GLY A 73 22.98 6.15 15.34
CA GLY A 73 22.93 5.19 16.45
C GLY A 73 21.60 4.46 16.62
N ALA A 74 20.70 4.52 15.63
CA ALA A 74 19.53 3.65 15.64
C ALA A 74 19.92 2.20 15.35
N THR A 75 19.30 1.25 16.03
CA THR A 75 19.39 -0.19 15.73
C THR A 75 18.16 -0.60 14.92
N CYS A 76 18.33 -1.14 13.72
CA CYS A 76 17.22 -1.63 12.89
C CYS A 76 17.31 -3.16 12.81
N GLU A 77 16.23 -3.85 13.24
CA GLU A 77 16.14 -5.30 13.25
C GLU A 77 15.04 -5.79 12.31
N TYR A 78 15.39 -6.73 11.43
CA TYR A 78 14.44 -7.41 10.54
C TYR A 78 13.59 -8.42 11.34
N LYS A 79 12.67 -7.88 12.13
CA LYS A 79 11.76 -8.64 12.98
C LYS A 79 10.38 -8.01 12.96
N THR A 80 9.34 -8.85 13.10
CA THR A 80 7.94 -8.41 13.12
C THR A 80 7.40 -8.45 14.54
N VAL A 81 6.87 -7.32 15.02
CA VAL A 81 6.16 -7.27 16.29
C VAL A 81 4.82 -7.99 16.13
N THR A 82 4.58 -8.99 16.98
CA THR A 82 3.40 -9.85 16.94
C THR A 82 2.31 -9.47 17.92
N LYS A 83 2.70 -8.81 19.03
CA LYS A 83 1.78 -8.42 20.12
C LYS A 83 2.29 -7.19 20.84
N THR A 84 1.38 -6.38 21.37
CA THR A 84 1.68 -5.22 22.20
C THR A 84 0.79 -5.19 23.45
N ASP A 85 1.32 -4.61 24.55
CA ASP A 85 0.56 -4.26 25.72
C ASP A 85 1.01 -2.87 26.21
N PHE A 86 0.12 -1.91 26.13
CA PHE A 86 0.34 -0.52 26.52
C PHE A 86 -0.45 -0.12 27.75
N SER A 87 -0.98 -1.08 28.50
CA SER A 87 -1.78 -0.83 29.72
C SER A 87 -0.97 -0.25 30.86
N ASN A 88 0.32 -0.56 30.92
CA ASN A 88 1.23 -0.12 31.99
C ASN A 88 2.57 0.37 31.39
N ASN A 89 3.26 1.21 32.14
CA ASN A 89 4.63 1.63 31.86
C ASN A 89 5.61 0.82 32.76
N PRO A 90 6.74 0.27 32.19
CA PRO A 90 7.13 0.33 30.80
C PRO A 90 6.20 -0.47 29.88
N PHE A 91 5.97 0.04 28.67
CA PHE A 91 5.18 -0.64 27.63
C PHE A 91 5.84 -1.95 27.22
N LYS A 92 5.02 -2.94 26.87
CA LYS A 92 5.50 -4.26 26.44
C LYS A 92 5.17 -4.53 24.99
N ILE A 93 6.12 -5.13 24.28
CA ILE A 93 5.93 -5.66 22.92
C ILE A 93 6.56 -7.04 22.82
N TRP A 94 6.05 -7.85 21.93
CA TRP A 94 6.57 -9.19 21.66
C TRP A 94 6.93 -9.35 20.19
N VAL A 95 8.07 -10.00 19.98
CA VAL A 95 8.53 -10.50 18.69
C VAL A 95 8.59 -12.00 18.82
N ASN A 96 7.58 -12.70 18.32
CA ASN A 96 7.30 -14.09 18.66
C ASN A 96 7.19 -14.26 20.19
N ASP A 97 8.08 -15.06 20.81
CA ASP A 97 8.12 -15.32 22.24
C ASP A 97 9.04 -14.36 23.03
N ASP A 98 9.82 -13.52 22.33
CA ASP A 98 10.74 -12.57 22.94
C ASP A 98 10.01 -11.33 23.43
N GLU A 99 10.05 -11.04 24.74
CA GLU A 99 9.50 -9.83 25.36
C GLU A 99 10.53 -8.69 25.34
N TYR A 100 10.08 -7.54 24.88
CA TYR A 100 10.79 -6.25 24.95
C TYR A 100 9.94 -5.26 25.76
N THR A 101 10.61 -4.36 26.48
CA THR A 101 9.95 -3.26 27.18
C THR A 101 10.51 -1.92 26.72
N ALA A 102 9.68 -0.88 26.73
CA ALA A 102 10.09 0.47 26.38
C ALA A 102 9.39 1.53 27.22
N ASP A 103 10.10 2.64 27.45
CA ASP A 103 9.50 3.84 28.05
C ASP A 103 8.55 4.53 27.08
N THR A 104 8.89 4.51 25.78
CA THR A 104 8.11 5.13 24.69
C THR A 104 8.07 4.21 23.49
N ILE A 105 6.90 4.14 22.83
CA ILE A 105 6.71 3.41 21.58
C ILE A 105 6.19 4.36 20.50
N ILE A 106 6.80 4.29 19.32
CA ILE A 106 6.33 4.98 18.11
C ILE A 106 5.75 3.93 17.16
N ILE A 107 4.47 4.09 16.81
CA ILE A 107 3.74 3.19 15.92
C ILE A 107 3.76 3.81 14.50
N SER A 108 4.46 3.15 13.57
CA SER A 108 4.62 3.57 12.17
C SER A 108 4.44 2.40 11.20
N THR A 109 3.42 1.58 11.49
CA THR A 109 3.16 0.31 10.80
C THR A 109 2.58 0.44 9.40
N GLY A 110 2.25 1.67 8.97
CA GLY A 110 1.74 1.95 7.63
C GLY A 110 0.36 1.35 7.35
N ALA A 111 0.14 1.01 6.09
CA ALA A 111 -1.12 0.45 5.61
C ALA A 111 -0.86 -0.55 4.47
N SER A 112 -1.78 -1.48 4.28
CA SER A 112 -1.76 -2.47 3.20
C SER A 112 -2.87 -2.18 2.19
N ALA A 113 -2.67 -2.53 0.93
CA ALA A 113 -3.69 -2.40 -0.10
C ALA A 113 -4.97 -3.14 0.31
N ARG A 114 -6.11 -2.49 0.08
CA ARG A 114 -7.41 -3.11 0.26
C ARG A 114 -7.71 -4.00 -0.93
N LEU A 115 -8.19 -5.19 -0.65
CA LEU A 115 -8.62 -6.17 -1.63
C LEU A 115 -10.14 -6.30 -1.64
N LEU A 116 -10.71 -6.88 -2.70
CA LEU A 116 -12.14 -7.16 -2.81
C LEU A 116 -12.58 -8.28 -1.85
N GLY A 117 -11.67 -9.19 -1.55
CA GLY A 117 -11.91 -10.33 -0.67
C GLY A 117 -12.41 -11.57 -1.40
N LEU A 118 -12.31 -11.60 -2.72
CA LEU A 118 -12.68 -12.76 -3.56
C LEU A 118 -11.61 -13.85 -3.43
N ASP A 119 -12.03 -15.10 -3.51
CA ASP A 119 -11.08 -16.21 -3.49
C ASP A 119 -10.24 -16.26 -4.77
N SER A 120 -10.85 -15.99 -5.94
CA SER A 120 -10.14 -15.84 -7.21
C SER A 120 -9.08 -14.71 -7.18
N GLU A 121 -9.36 -13.60 -6.49
CA GLU A 121 -8.39 -12.53 -6.29
C GLU A 121 -7.13 -13.00 -5.54
N LYS A 122 -7.33 -13.81 -4.48
CA LYS A 122 -6.21 -14.37 -3.70
C LYS A 122 -5.41 -15.39 -4.50
N GLU A 123 -6.09 -16.25 -5.24
CA GLU A 123 -5.46 -17.29 -6.05
C GLU A 123 -4.64 -16.73 -7.20
N LEU A 124 -5.10 -15.63 -7.81
CA LEU A 124 -4.48 -15.01 -8.97
C LEU A 124 -3.59 -13.81 -8.62
N MET A 125 -3.38 -13.50 -7.33
CA MET A 125 -2.45 -12.46 -6.90
C MET A 125 -1.04 -12.76 -7.39
N GLY A 126 -0.45 -11.82 -8.17
CA GLY A 126 0.83 -12.02 -8.86
C GLY A 126 0.74 -12.83 -10.16
N TYR A 127 -0.45 -13.34 -10.51
CA TYR A 127 -0.73 -14.05 -11.77
C TYR A 127 -1.73 -13.27 -12.64
N GLY A 128 -1.61 -11.96 -12.66
CA GLY A 128 -2.49 -11.05 -13.39
C GLY A 128 -3.37 -10.18 -12.50
N VAL A 129 -3.50 -10.52 -11.19
CA VAL A 129 -4.05 -9.63 -10.17
C VAL A 129 -2.91 -8.90 -9.48
N SER A 130 -3.00 -7.59 -9.36
CA SER A 130 -2.01 -6.74 -8.67
C SER A 130 -2.70 -5.66 -7.83
N ALA A 131 -1.98 -5.11 -6.87
CA ALA A 131 -2.36 -3.93 -6.09
C ALA A 131 -1.29 -2.82 -6.18
N CYS A 132 -0.43 -2.87 -7.22
CA CYS A 132 0.65 -1.91 -7.42
C CYS A 132 0.92 -1.74 -8.93
N ALA A 133 0.35 -0.72 -9.54
CA ALA A 133 0.56 -0.44 -10.97
C ALA A 133 2.03 -0.13 -11.30
N THR A 134 2.73 0.58 -10.40
CA THR A 134 4.14 0.93 -10.59
C THR A 134 5.08 -0.28 -10.51
N CYS A 135 4.69 -1.32 -9.75
CA CYS A 135 5.47 -2.56 -9.64
C CYS A 135 5.31 -3.45 -10.87
N ASP A 136 4.05 -3.64 -11.29
CA ASP A 136 3.69 -4.72 -12.21
C ASP A 136 3.26 -4.23 -13.60
N GLY A 137 3.05 -2.92 -13.79
CA GLY A 137 2.53 -2.36 -15.05
C GLY A 137 3.35 -2.71 -16.27
N PHE A 138 4.67 -2.84 -16.13
CA PHE A 138 5.56 -3.23 -17.25
C PHE A 138 5.22 -4.62 -17.83
N PHE A 139 4.72 -5.56 -17.04
CA PHE A 139 4.35 -6.90 -17.51
C PHE A 139 3.09 -6.93 -18.37
N PHE A 140 2.36 -5.80 -18.42
CA PHE A 140 1.13 -5.64 -19.19
C PHE A 140 1.31 -4.77 -20.44
N LYS A 141 2.54 -4.76 -21.00
CA LYS A 141 2.81 -4.05 -22.25
C LYS A 141 1.94 -4.60 -23.38
N GLU A 142 1.27 -3.66 -24.11
CA GLU A 142 0.35 -3.95 -25.23
C GLU A 142 -0.86 -4.84 -24.85
N LYS A 143 -1.20 -4.92 -23.55
CA LYS A 143 -2.33 -5.69 -23.01
C LYS A 143 -3.47 -4.78 -22.60
N GLU A 144 -4.65 -5.37 -22.41
CA GLU A 144 -5.82 -4.70 -21.87
C GLU A 144 -5.93 -5.00 -20.37
N VAL A 145 -5.99 -3.94 -19.55
CA VAL A 145 -6.05 -4.09 -18.08
C VAL A 145 -7.21 -3.34 -17.47
N LEU A 146 -7.67 -3.85 -16.32
CA LEU A 146 -8.69 -3.21 -15.52
C LEU A 146 -8.07 -2.58 -14.27
N VAL A 147 -8.62 -1.43 -13.85
CA VAL A 147 -8.29 -0.78 -12.57
C VAL A 147 -9.57 -0.67 -11.76
N VAL A 148 -9.63 -1.32 -10.61
CA VAL A 148 -10.79 -1.28 -9.73
C VAL A 148 -10.66 -0.13 -8.74
N GLY A 149 -11.55 0.84 -8.82
CA GLY A 149 -11.55 1.99 -7.90
C GLY A 149 -12.20 3.23 -8.51
N GLY A 150 -12.09 4.36 -7.84
CA GLY A 150 -12.67 5.64 -8.32
C GLY A 150 -12.21 6.82 -7.48
N GLY A 151 -11.15 6.66 -6.68
CA GLY A 151 -10.45 7.72 -5.97
C GLY A 151 -9.16 8.12 -6.67
N ASP A 152 -8.38 9.01 -6.06
CA ASP A 152 -7.10 9.49 -6.61
C ASP A 152 -6.14 8.35 -6.92
N SER A 153 -6.00 7.35 -6.04
CA SER A 153 -5.14 6.19 -6.30
C SER A 153 -5.52 5.44 -7.59
N ALA A 154 -6.84 5.24 -7.82
CA ALA A 154 -7.29 4.57 -9.04
C ALA A 154 -7.01 5.40 -10.30
N ALA A 155 -7.16 6.72 -10.21
CA ALA A 155 -6.85 7.63 -11.29
C ALA A 155 -5.33 7.65 -11.59
N GLU A 156 -4.49 7.74 -10.57
CA GLU A 156 -3.03 7.70 -10.69
C GLU A 156 -2.55 6.38 -11.31
N GLU A 157 -3.02 5.25 -10.79
CA GLU A 157 -2.66 3.93 -11.31
C GLU A 157 -3.13 3.73 -12.76
N ALA A 158 -4.35 4.14 -13.09
CA ALA A 158 -4.86 4.05 -14.46
C ALA A 158 -4.02 4.89 -15.43
N ILE A 159 -3.69 6.14 -15.09
CA ILE A 159 -2.85 7.00 -15.88
C ILE A 159 -1.44 6.38 -16.05
N PHE A 160 -0.86 5.85 -14.97
CA PHE A 160 0.45 5.22 -15.03
C PHE A 160 0.46 4.01 -15.98
N LEU A 161 -0.57 3.16 -15.91
CA LEU A 161 -0.69 1.97 -16.76
C LEU A 161 -0.81 2.29 -18.23
N THR A 162 -1.31 3.46 -18.63
CA THR A 162 -1.36 3.86 -20.06
C THR A 162 0.01 3.98 -20.72
N LYS A 163 1.10 4.03 -19.93
CA LYS A 163 2.48 4.00 -20.42
C LYS A 163 2.84 2.64 -21.06
N PHE A 164 2.16 1.58 -20.65
CA PHE A 164 2.47 0.20 -21.04
C PHE A 164 1.30 -0.46 -21.76
N ALA A 165 0.12 -0.43 -21.15
CA ALA A 165 -1.06 -1.08 -21.65
C ALA A 165 -1.56 -0.45 -22.96
N SER A 166 -2.14 -1.27 -23.83
CA SER A 166 -2.85 -0.80 -25.02
C SER A 166 -4.15 -0.10 -24.63
N LYS A 167 -4.81 -0.59 -23.57
CA LYS A 167 -6.06 -0.05 -23.04
C LYS A 167 -6.15 -0.26 -21.52
N VAL A 168 -6.66 0.74 -20.82
CA VAL A 168 -6.95 0.69 -19.40
C VAL A 168 -8.44 0.95 -19.20
N THR A 169 -9.13 0.11 -18.44
CA THR A 169 -10.54 0.34 -18.13
C THR A 169 -10.72 0.46 -16.63
N ILE A 170 -11.21 1.60 -16.14
CA ILE A 170 -11.55 1.78 -14.74
C ILE A 170 -12.93 1.16 -14.47
N VAL A 171 -12.99 0.24 -13.50
CA VAL A 171 -14.24 -0.33 -13.00
C VAL A 171 -14.63 0.41 -11.73
N HIS A 172 -15.71 1.21 -11.80
CA HIS A 172 -16.18 1.99 -10.67
C HIS A 172 -17.63 1.71 -10.34
N ARG A 173 -17.89 1.44 -9.05
CA ARG A 173 -19.22 1.03 -8.55
C ARG A 173 -20.26 2.17 -8.48
N ARG A 174 -19.91 3.40 -8.83
CA ARG A 174 -20.75 4.59 -8.83
C ARG A 174 -20.76 5.24 -10.23
N ASP A 175 -21.55 6.26 -10.40
CA ASP A 175 -21.71 7.06 -11.61
C ASP A 175 -20.79 8.29 -11.67
N GLU A 176 -20.01 8.54 -10.59
CA GLU A 176 -19.07 9.66 -10.52
C GLU A 176 -17.79 9.28 -9.75
N PHE A 177 -16.67 9.90 -10.08
CA PHE A 177 -15.42 9.74 -9.37
C PHE A 177 -15.44 10.38 -7.98
N ARG A 178 -14.69 9.77 -7.05
CA ARG A 178 -14.34 10.34 -5.76
C ARG A 178 -12.94 10.99 -5.77
N ALA A 179 -12.24 10.87 -6.88
CA ALA A 179 -10.95 11.50 -7.10
C ALA A 179 -11.06 13.03 -7.07
N SER A 180 -9.95 13.70 -6.82
CA SER A 180 -9.85 15.15 -6.99
C SER A 180 -10.22 15.52 -8.42
N LYS A 181 -10.79 16.72 -8.60
CA LYS A 181 -11.20 17.18 -9.93
C LYS A 181 -10.09 17.12 -10.96
N ILE A 182 -8.86 17.49 -10.55
CA ILE A 182 -7.67 17.46 -11.42
C ILE A 182 -7.39 16.04 -11.92
N MET A 183 -7.49 15.04 -11.03
CA MET A 183 -7.21 13.66 -11.39
C MET A 183 -8.35 13.06 -12.22
N ALA A 184 -9.59 13.37 -11.89
CA ALA A 184 -10.76 12.98 -12.68
C ALA A 184 -10.68 13.55 -14.11
N ASP A 185 -10.36 14.84 -14.26
CA ASP A 185 -10.20 15.47 -15.58
C ASP A 185 -9.07 14.84 -16.39
N ARG A 186 -7.96 14.46 -15.76
CA ARG A 186 -6.85 13.74 -16.43
C ARG A 186 -7.28 12.37 -16.95
N VAL A 187 -8.05 11.63 -16.18
CA VAL A 187 -8.59 10.33 -16.59
C VAL A 187 -9.56 10.48 -17.75
N LEU A 188 -10.55 11.39 -17.62
CA LEU A 188 -11.59 11.61 -18.62
C LEU A 188 -11.06 12.10 -19.98
N ASN A 189 -9.90 12.79 -19.97
CA ASN A 189 -9.26 13.30 -21.19
C ASN A 189 -8.18 12.34 -21.75
N ASN A 190 -8.02 11.14 -21.20
CA ASN A 190 -7.03 10.18 -21.66
C ASN A 190 -7.65 9.16 -22.63
N GLU A 191 -7.25 9.19 -23.89
CA GLU A 191 -7.79 8.35 -24.98
C GLU A 191 -7.60 6.83 -24.74
N LYS A 192 -6.65 6.43 -23.87
CA LYS A 192 -6.41 5.04 -23.53
C LYS A 192 -7.23 4.54 -22.34
N ILE A 193 -7.99 5.43 -21.68
CA ILE A 193 -8.74 5.09 -20.48
C ILE A 193 -10.24 5.09 -20.76
N ASP A 194 -10.86 3.93 -20.63
CA ASP A 194 -12.32 3.77 -20.59
C ASP A 194 -12.81 3.67 -19.14
N ILE A 195 -14.09 3.93 -18.93
CA ILE A 195 -14.70 3.84 -17.60
C ILE A 195 -15.97 3.00 -17.68
N MET A 196 -16.02 1.98 -16.81
CA MET A 196 -17.24 1.22 -16.51
C MET A 196 -17.85 1.77 -15.23
N TRP A 197 -18.80 2.66 -15.38
CA TRP A 197 -19.61 3.17 -14.28
C TRP A 197 -20.60 2.15 -13.76
N ASN A 198 -21.05 2.32 -12.52
CA ASN A 198 -22.03 1.45 -11.87
C ASN A 198 -21.66 -0.04 -11.97
N SER A 199 -20.39 -0.33 -11.90
CA SER A 199 -19.83 -1.67 -12.14
C SER A 199 -18.98 -2.14 -10.97
N ALA A 200 -19.19 -3.38 -10.55
CA ALA A 200 -18.42 -4.04 -9.50
C ALA A 200 -17.91 -5.40 -9.99
N VAL A 201 -16.69 -5.76 -9.58
CA VAL A 201 -16.13 -7.08 -9.87
C VAL A 201 -16.73 -8.09 -8.89
N GLU A 202 -17.34 -9.14 -9.40
CA GLU A 202 -17.92 -10.25 -8.63
C GLU A 202 -17.01 -11.47 -8.61
N ASP A 203 -16.22 -11.68 -9.70
CA ASP A 203 -15.29 -12.78 -9.80
C ASP A 203 -14.18 -12.47 -10.81
N ILE A 204 -13.05 -13.18 -10.73
CA ILE A 204 -11.90 -13.05 -11.64
C ILE A 204 -11.64 -14.40 -12.30
N HIS A 205 -11.59 -14.41 -13.63
CA HIS A 205 -11.37 -15.60 -14.43
C HIS A 205 -9.88 -15.74 -14.77
N GLY A 206 -9.38 -16.97 -14.69
CA GLY A 206 -8.00 -17.28 -15.02
C GLY A 206 -7.48 -18.49 -14.25
N ALA A 207 -6.22 -18.80 -14.44
CA ALA A 207 -5.48 -19.83 -13.71
C ALA A 207 -4.01 -19.39 -13.56
N LYS A 208 -3.26 -20.01 -12.66
CA LYS A 208 -1.85 -19.62 -12.40
C LYS A 208 -0.93 -19.80 -13.61
N ASP A 209 -1.25 -20.72 -14.49
CA ASP A 209 -0.50 -21.02 -15.71
C ASP A 209 -0.87 -20.09 -16.88
N THR A 210 -2.11 -19.61 -16.93
CA THR A 210 -2.59 -18.71 -17.99
C THR A 210 -2.64 -17.24 -17.57
N GLY A 211 -2.59 -16.97 -16.27
CA GLY A 211 -2.86 -15.67 -15.70
C GLY A 211 -4.35 -15.31 -15.72
N VAL A 212 -4.67 -14.05 -15.50
CA VAL A 212 -6.02 -13.49 -15.64
C VAL A 212 -6.43 -13.49 -17.10
N THR A 213 -7.67 -13.92 -17.40
CA THR A 213 -8.26 -13.93 -18.75
C THR A 213 -9.51 -13.05 -18.86
N GLY A 214 -10.04 -12.61 -17.72
CA GLY A 214 -11.22 -11.76 -17.66
C GLY A 214 -11.79 -11.65 -16.27
N VAL A 215 -12.93 -10.97 -16.17
CA VAL A 215 -13.66 -10.77 -14.92
C VAL A 215 -15.17 -10.90 -15.14
N LYS A 216 -15.87 -11.28 -14.09
CA LYS A 216 -17.32 -11.17 -14.02
C LYS A 216 -17.67 -9.83 -13.38
N ILE A 217 -18.36 -8.99 -14.12
CA ILE A 217 -18.82 -7.66 -13.69
C ILE A 217 -20.31 -7.70 -13.40
N LYS A 218 -20.68 -7.09 -12.28
CA LYS A 218 -22.07 -6.83 -11.90
C LYS A 218 -22.41 -5.36 -12.10
N ASP A 219 -23.50 -5.10 -12.79
CA ASP A 219 -24.11 -3.77 -12.79
C ASP A 219 -24.72 -3.51 -11.40
N THR A 220 -24.33 -2.43 -10.74
CA THR A 220 -24.73 -2.11 -9.37
C THR A 220 -26.16 -1.55 -9.28
N ILE A 221 -26.77 -1.19 -10.42
CA ILE A 221 -28.14 -0.67 -10.52
C ILE A 221 -29.12 -1.79 -10.87
N SER A 222 -28.87 -2.50 -11.99
CA SER A 222 -29.77 -3.56 -12.46
C SER A 222 -29.51 -4.90 -11.79
N GLY A 223 -28.28 -5.14 -11.32
CA GLY A 223 -27.85 -6.44 -10.80
C GLY A 223 -27.39 -7.41 -11.88
N ASP A 224 -27.44 -7.02 -13.15
CA ASP A 224 -27.06 -7.87 -14.27
C ASP A 224 -25.58 -8.23 -14.22
N LEU A 225 -25.29 -9.46 -14.60
CA LEU A 225 -23.92 -9.98 -14.69
C LEU A 225 -23.47 -10.05 -16.14
N ARG A 226 -22.20 -9.71 -16.38
CA ARG A 226 -21.55 -9.87 -17.69
C ARG A 226 -20.10 -10.24 -17.51
N ASP A 227 -19.56 -10.99 -18.46
CA ASP A 227 -18.13 -11.29 -18.52
C ASP A 227 -17.42 -10.23 -19.39
N VAL A 228 -16.24 -9.83 -18.93
CA VAL A 228 -15.37 -8.86 -19.60
C VAL A 228 -13.98 -9.46 -19.68
N SER A 229 -13.43 -9.57 -20.89
CA SER A 229 -12.06 -10.04 -21.10
C SER A 229 -11.05 -8.98 -20.68
N CYS A 230 -9.95 -9.40 -20.07
CA CYS A 230 -8.79 -8.58 -19.77
C CYS A 230 -7.59 -9.48 -19.49
N ASP A 231 -6.38 -8.94 -19.63
CA ASP A 231 -5.13 -9.64 -19.34
C ASP A 231 -4.64 -9.43 -17.90
N GLY A 232 -5.22 -8.47 -17.19
CA GLY A 232 -4.87 -8.18 -15.79
C GLY A 232 -5.80 -7.21 -15.11
N ILE A 233 -5.75 -7.21 -13.79
CA ILE A 233 -6.61 -6.38 -12.95
C ILE A 233 -5.81 -5.80 -11.77
N PHE A 234 -5.95 -4.49 -11.55
CA PHE A 234 -5.28 -3.73 -10.51
C PHE A 234 -6.26 -3.24 -9.45
N MET A 235 -5.98 -3.56 -8.18
CA MET A 235 -6.82 -3.20 -7.04
C MET A 235 -6.43 -1.84 -6.48
N ALA A 236 -7.16 -0.79 -6.86
CA ALA A 236 -6.93 0.60 -6.45
C ALA A 236 -8.09 1.15 -5.58
N ILE A 237 -8.59 0.33 -4.65
CA ILE A 237 -9.73 0.65 -3.77
C ILE A 237 -9.34 1.22 -2.41
N GLY A 238 -8.08 1.67 -2.28
CA GLY A 238 -7.51 2.27 -1.08
C GLY A 238 -6.74 1.30 -0.22
N HIS A 239 -6.44 1.72 1.03
CA HIS A 239 -5.58 0.99 1.94
C HIS A 239 -6.27 0.73 3.27
N VAL A 240 -5.81 -0.29 3.99
CA VAL A 240 -6.21 -0.62 5.37
C VAL A 240 -5.03 -0.35 6.29
N PRO A 241 -5.18 0.50 7.32
CA PRO A 241 -4.11 0.73 8.29
C PRO A 241 -3.70 -0.58 9.00
N ASN A 242 -2.40 -0.81 9.12
CA ASN A 242 -1.83 -2.00 9.78
C ASN A 242 -1.84 -1.81 11.30
N THR A 243 -3.03 -1.77 11.91
CA THR A 243 -3.23 -1.51 13.34
C THR A 243 -3.57 -2.75 14.16
N ASN A 244 -3.64 -3.93 13.56
CA ASN A 244 -4.07 -5.15 14.25
C ASN A 244 -3.19 -5.48 15.46
N THR A 245 -1.89 -5.27 15.38
CA THR A 245 -0.92 -5.51 16.46
C THR A 245 -1.09 -4.54 17.65
N VAL A 246 -1.73 -3.38 17.40
CA VAL A 246 -1.90 -2.30 18.40
C VAL A 246 -3.35 -2.00 18.74
N SER A 247 -4.31 -2.72 18.16
CA SER A 247 -5.75 -2.45 18.30
C SER A 247 -6.33 -2.81 19.68
N TYR A 248 -5.61 -3.55 20.50
CA TYR A 248 -5.99 -3.84 21.89
C TYR A 248 -5.83 -2.64 22.83
N THR A 249 -5.09 -1.64 22.43
CA THR A 249 -4.98 -0.39 23.16
C THR A 249 -6.00 0.58 22.59
N HIS A 250 -6.80 1.19 23.44
CA HIS A 250 -7.72 2.27 23.07
C HIS A 250 -6.91 3.46 22.52
N LEU A 251 -6.54 3.37 21.24
CA LEU A 251 -6.04 4.52 20.51
C LEU A 251 -7.21 5.47 20.36
N THR A 252 -7.29 6.45 21.25
CA THR A 252 -8.34 7.47 21.29
C THR A 252 -8.27 8.48 20.15
N LEU A 253 -7.36 8.28 19.19
CA LEU A 253 -7.26 9.12 18.01
C LEU A 253 -8.32 8.71 16.98
N PRO A 254 -9.06 9.68 16.41
CA PRO A 254 -10.08 9.41 15.39
C PRO A 254 -9.46 9.04 14.02
N THR A 255 -8.37 8.30 14.03
CA THR A 255 -7.58 7.90 12.85
C THR A 255 -8.29 6.93 11.91
N LYS A 256 -9.49 6.44 12.27
CA LYS A 256 -10.34 5.68 11.34
C LYS A 256 -11.10 6.55 10.32
N ARG A 257 -10.93 7.87 10.35
CA ARG A 257 -11.64 8.81 9.46
C ARG A 257 -10.75 9.69 8.58
N ILE A 258 -9.43 9.52 8.67
CA ILE A 258 -8.50 10.31 7.87
C ILE A 258 -7.63 9.35 7.06
N VAL A 259 -8.17 8.82 6.02
CA VAL A 259 -7.54 8.50 4.73
C VAL A 259 -8.63 8.49 3.69
#